data_da9d5383e4dcbe41fa1c9974089a2995
#
_entry.id   da9d5383e4dcbe41fa1c9974089a2995
#
_cell.length_a   1.000
_cell.length_b   1.000
_cell.length_c   1.000
_cell.angle_alpha   90.00
_cell.angle_beta   90.00
_cell.angle_gamma   90.00
#
_symmetry.space_group_name_H-M   'P 1'
#
loop_
_entity.id
_entity.type
_entity.pdbx_description
1 polymer ?
#
loop_
_entity_poly.entity_id
_entity_poly.type
_entity_poly.pdbx_seq_one_letter_code
_entity_poly.pdbx_strand_id
1 'polypeptide(L)'
;MAGWAYIGRVQGGRLFSVAVCAVVVAAGAIAVGCSDVGIDEGTGPAVSSPDGDGGAATNVPTTTLPLTQTPEYVASNTPCPAGLLELSAIPISAVPIDDGRSGRAVTLAPYIDLPEATVMVFDSASGDAPDSSVGEPGAGTSGGGFVGDRRGRIWRFEPNLAGHVGRGVGAVTSAEPIADFSSNTATEHDQGLVGMTLGPKGQLWINRTDRHGSSVLTVLTPSADRTTLEGRYADVLEVKQTNAQHNGGDLLFDPDGLLYVSFGDGGGLGDPHHHGQNLATPLGAVLRFAVDTDAGADPRDWRLVPAPGNPDLGAGSDPHIWAYGARNPYRMSLDEPTGTLWVSDVGQQCMEEVTVLGLDEGGANLGWNSYEGSRRFVGAELDDHRVPDFEYRHGRGLCAVIGGHVYRGSQLDWLTGRYVFADLCGGDIYAATVEPGTQPDEVWHLGVSTPRPVGFAVDTAGELYVIDIETGVWRLAG
;
A
#
# COMPACT_ATOMS: atom_id res chain seq x y z
N MET A 1 9.39 13.78 36.20
CA MET A 1 8.68 14.33 35.05
C MET A 1 7.34 13.61 34.98
N ALA A 2 6.28 14.39 34.89
CA ALA A 2 4.91 13.95 35.14
C ALA A 2 4.34 13.11 33.98
N GLY A 3 3.70 11.98 34.33
CA GLY A 3 3.02 11.14 33.40
C GLY A 3 1.62 11.67 33.03
N TRP A 4 1.18 11.42 31.82
CA TRP A 4 -0.16 11.74 31.33
C TRP A 4 -1.12 10.59 31.62
N ALA A 5 -2.27 10.92 32.23
CA ALA A 5 -3.38 10.00 32.38
C ALA A 5 -4.38 10.21 31.24
N TYR A 6 -4.77 9.16 30.55
CA TYR A 6 -5.81 9.18 29.54
C TYR A 6 -7.13 8.72 30.16
N ILE A 7 -8.16 9.55 30.09
CA ILE A 7 -9.51 9.20 30.57
C ILE A 7 -10.37 8.92 29.34
N GLY A 8 -10.68 7.66 29.09
CA GLY A 8 -11.64 7.24 28.07
C GLY A 8 -13.07 7.41 28.57
N ARG A 9 -13.96 7.99 27.76
CA ARG A 9 -15.39 8.13 28.04
C ARG A 9 -16.13 6.94 27.46
N VAL A 10 -16.87 6.21 28.31
CA VAL A 10 -17.69 5.05 27.89
C VAL A 10 -19.11 5.53 27.60
N GLN A 11 -19.66 5.18 26.45
CA GLN A 11 -21.10 5.19 26.15
C GLN A 11 -21.58 3.75 25.98
N GLY A 12 -22.56 3.34 26.82
CA GLY A 12 -23.31 2.08 26.63
C GLY A 12 -22.88 0.92 27.53
N GLY A 13 -23.26 0.94 28.75
CA GLY A 13 -23.80 -0.16 29.61
C GLY A 13 -23.07 -1.50 29.71
N ARG A 14 -21.75 -1.61 29.64
CA ARG A 14 -20.99 -2.76 30.14
C ARG A 14 -19.70 -2.28 30.81
N LEU A 15 -19.49 -2.75 32.05
CA LEU A 15 -18.28 -2.45 32.81
C LEU A 15 -17.12 -3.35 32.38
N PHE A 16 -16.02 -2.77 32.03
CA PHE A 16 -14.73 -3.46 31.89
C PHE A 16 -13.80 -2.98 33.00
N SER A 17 -13.01 -3.88 33.56
CA SER A 17 -11.97 -3.53 34.53
C SER A 17 -10.93 -2.62 33.88
N VAL A 18 -10.64 -1.49 34.49
CA VAL A 18 -9.59 -0.57 34.06
C VAL A 18 -8.38 -0.78 34.97
N ALA A 19 -7.28 -1.24 34.43
CA ALA A 19 -6.00 -1.29 35.13
C ALA A 19 -5.30 0.06 35.01
N VAL A 20 -4.93 0.66 36.13
CA VAL A 20 -4.10 1.87 36.16
C VAL A 20 -2.66 1.46 36.42
N CYS A 21 -1.79 1.69 35.44
CA CYS A 21 -0.37 1.39 35.56
C CYS A 21 0.43 2.67 35.77
N ALA A 22 1.28 2.69 36.79
CA ALA A 22 2.22 3.79 37.04
C ALA A 22 3.65 3.33 36.74
N VAL A 23 4.35 4.13 35.95
CA VAL A 23 5.78 3.95 35.66
C VAL A 23 6.59 4.93 36.50
N VAL A 24 7.45 4.44 37.36
CA VAL A 24 8.37 5.25 38.14
C VAL A 24 9.79 4.98 37.66
N VAL A 25 10.44 6.03 37.18
CA VAL A 25 11.85 5.99 36.78
C VAL A 25 12.67 6.69 37.84
N ALA A 26 13.49 5.95 38.59
CA ALA A 26 14.48 6.48 39.49
C ALA A 26 15.81 5.74 39.31
N ALA A 27 16.86 6.50 39.04
CA ALA A 27 18.25 6.06 39.12
C ALA A 27 18.58 4.72 38.40
N GLY A 28 18.15 4.54 37.16
CA GLY A 28 18.61 3.39 36.34
C GLY A 28 17.82 2.10 36.50
N ALA A 29 16.69 2.11 37.20
CA ALA A 29 15.76 0.99 37.29
C ALA A 29 14.35 1.40 36.89
N ILE A 30 13.69 0.60 36.04
CA ILE A 30 12.28 0.78 35.66
C ILE A 30 11.45 -0.24 36.45
N ALA A 31 10.49 0.25 37.23
CA ALA A 31 9.51 -0.61 37.88
C ALA A 31 8.10 -0.25 37.34
N VAL A 32 7.35 -1.26 36.90
CA VAL A 32 5.95 -1.14 36.46
C VAL A 32 5.09 -1.87 37.49
N GLY A 33 4.16 -1.13 38.14
CA GLY A 33 3.20 -1.71 39.05
C GLY A 33 1.77 -1.47 38.55
N CYS A 34 0.97 -2.51 38.42
CA CYS A 34 -0.43 -2.45 38.09
C CYS A 34 -1.29 -2.92 39.26
N SER A 35 -2.37 -2.20 39.58
CA SER A 35 -3.35 -2.62 40.59
C SER A 35 -4.75 -2.65 40.00
N ASP A 36 -5.48 -3.75 40.27
CA ASP A 36 -6.89 -3.87 39.92
C ASP A 36 -7.74 -3.17 40.98
N VAL A 37 -8.62 -2.30 40.54
CA VAL A 37 -9.65 -1.69 41.42
C VAL A 37 -10.97 -2.37 41.12
N GLY A 38 -11.41 -3.24 42.03
CA GLY A 38 -12.72 -3.86 41.99
C GLY A 38 -13.82 -2.88 42.39
N ILE A 39 -14.93 -2.87 41.65
CA ILE A 39 -16.14 -2.11 41.98
C ILE A 39 -17.27 -3.11 42.29
N ASP A 40 -17.92 -2.88 43.40
CA ASP A 40 -18.96 -3.69 44.04
C ASP A 40 -20.29 -3.68 43.25
N GLU A 41 -20.98 -4.83 43.15
CA GLU A 41 -22.26 -4.97 42.46
C GLU A 41 -23.43 -4.58 43.34
N GLY A 42 -24.13 -3.52 42.98
CA GLY A 42 -25.40 -3.10 43.58
C GLY A 42 -26.62 -3.68 42.85
N THR A 43 -27.38 -4.47 43.51
CA THR A 43 -28.64 -5.09 43.07
C THR A 43 -29.78 -4.06 42.93
N GLY A 44 -30.47 -4.02 41.79
CA GLY A 44 -31.73 -3.27 41.60
C GLY A 44 -32.77 -4.12 40.84
N PRO A 45 -34.08 -3.88 41.02
CA PRO A 45 -35.12 -4.87 40.86
C PRO A 45 -35.66 -5.08 39.44
N ALA A 46 -36.20 -6.27 39.24
CA ALA A 46 -36.83 -6.78 38.02
C ALA A 46 -38.12 -6.02 37.64
N VAL A 47 -38.32 -5.79 36.35
CA VAL A 47 -39.60 -5.36 35.76
C VAL A 47 -40.02 -6.40 34.71
N SER A 48 -41.27 -6.85 34.89
CA SER A 48 -41.98 -7.90 34.14
C SER A 48 -42.45 -7.41 32.73
N SER A 49 -42.47 -8.37 31.80
CA SER A 49 -43.12 -8.26 30.47
C SER A 49 -44.63 -8.45 30.53
N PRO A 50 -45.38 -8.01 29.55
CA PRO A 50 -46.60 -8.71 29.18
C PRO A 50 -46.58 -9.23 27.71
N ASP A 51 -47.27 -10.35 27.59
CA ASP A 51 -47.53 -11.21 26.45
C ASP A 51 -48.26 -10.54 25.27
N GLY A 52 -48.14 -11.15 24.07
CA GLY A 52 -49.14 -11.00 23.04
C GLY A 52 -48.77 -11.46 21.64
N ASP A 53 -49.14 -12.69 21.35
CA ASP A 53 -49.73 -13.22 20.09
C ASP A 53 -49.03 -13.19 18.73
N GLY A 54 -48.67 -14.35 18.17
CA GLY A 54 -49.40 -15.10 17.14
C GLY A 54 -49.03 -14.77 15.69
N GLY A 55 -48.13 -15.50 15.03
CA GLY A 55 -47.93 -15.51 13.61
C GLY A 55 -46.98 -16.61 13.14
N ALA A 56 -47.54 -17.61 12.45
CA ALA A 56 -46.83 -18.79 11.95
C ALA A 56 -45.70 -18.44 11.00
N ALA A 57 -44.48 -18.82 11.31
CA ALA A 57 -43.32 -18.77 10.43
C ALA A 57 -42.92 -20.19 10.00
N THR A 58 -42.83 -20.39 8.72
CA THR A 58 -42.36 -21.58 8.03
C THR A 58 -40.89 -21.89 8.39
N ASN A 59 -40.66 -23.11 8.84
CA ASN A 59 -39.35 -23.66 9.15
C ASN A 59 -38.47 -23.75 7.90
N VAL A 60 -37.41 -22.92 7.84
CA VAL A 60 -36.21 -23.17 7.06
C VAL A 60 -35.18 -23.77 8.02
N PRO A 61 -34.57 -24.92 7.74
CA PRO A 61 -33.57 -25.48 8.63
C PRO A 61 -32.30 -24.62 8.58
N THR A 62 -32.09 -23.84 9.62
CA THR A 62 -30.82 -23.18 9.90
C THR A 62 -29.85 -24.23 10.42
N THR A 63 -28.96 -24.70 9.57
CA THR A 63 -27.82 -25.51 10.03
C THR A 63 -26.85 -24.56 10.71
N THR A 64 -27.02 -24.39 12.01
CA THR A 64 -25.98 -23.78 12.86
C THR A 64 -24.83 -24.78 12.96
N LEU A 65 -23.74 -24.53 12.22
CA LEU A 65 -22.46 -25.12 12.55
C LEU A 65 -22.07 -24.67 13.97
N PRO A 66 -21.58 -25.57 14.82
CA PRO A 66 -21.18 -25.20 16.17
C PRO A 66 -20.00 -24.27 16.12
N LEU A 67 -20.19 -23.04 16.58
CA LEU A 67 -19.12 -22.09 16.95
C LEU A 67 -18.39 -22.66 18.19
N THR A 68 -17.54 -23.65 17.98
CA THR A 68 -16.60 -24.11 19.00
C THR A 68 -15.26 -24.34 18.32
N GLN A 69 -14.51 -23.32 18.26
CA GLN A 69 -13.09 -23.14 18.54
C GLN A 69 -12.71 -21.80 17.91
N THR A 70 -12.79 -20.72 18.69
CA THR A 70 -11.87 -19.61 18.45
C THR A 70 -10.48 -20.23 18.50
N PRO A 71 -9.66 -20.14 17.44
CA PRO A 71 -8.26 -20.46 17.56
C PRO A 71 -7.78 -19.62 18.75
N GLU A 72 -7.25 -20.25 19.81
CA GLU A 72 -6.49 -19.51 20.80
C GLU A 72 -5.38 -18.81 20.02
N TYR A 73 -5.62 -17.53 19.75
CA TYR A 73 -4.59 -16.64 19.27
C TYR A 73 -3.57 -16.57 20.42
N VAL A 74 -2.61 -17.45 20.37
CA VAL A 74 -1.37 -17.26 21.09
C VAL A 74 -0.81 -15.98 20.48
N ALA A 75 -1.02 -14.84 21.17
CA ALA A 75 -0.23 -13.64 20.96
C ALA A 75 1.21 -14.06 21.21
N SER A 76 1.82 -14.67 20.21
CA SER A 76 3.14 -15.17 20.33
C SER A 76 4.08 -13.98 20.28
N ASN A 77 4.56 -13.56 21.44
CA ASN A 77 5.93 -13.08 21.54
C ASN A 77 6.91 -14.18 21.08
N THR A 78 6.48 -15.05 20.16
CA THR A 78 7.35 -16.05 19.57
C THR A 78 8.22 -15.28 18.61
N PRO A 79 9.50 -15.06 18.92
CA PRO A 79 10.41 -14.47 17.95
C PRO A 79 10.36 -15.36 16.71
N CYS A 80 10.48 -14.76 15.54
CA CYS A 80 10.59 -15.49 14.28
C CYS A 80 11.53 -16.68 14.48
N PRO A 81 11.14 -17.91 14.09
CA PRO A 81 11.93 -19.11 14.38
C PRO A 81 13.40 -18.90 14.00
N ALA A 82 14.31 -19.21 14.92
CA ALA A 82 15.74 -19.17 14.63
C ALA A 82 16.05 -20.16 13.50
N GLY A 83 16.72 -19.72 12.45
CA GLY A 83 17.07 -20.54 11.28
C GLY A 83 16.46 -20.09 9.98
N LEU A 84 15.71 -18.99 9.99
CA LEU A 84 15.27 -18.26 8.80
C LEU A 84 16.47 -17.59 8.14
N LEU A 85 16.47 -17.63 6.81
CA LEU A 85 17.41 -16.83 6.03
C LEU A 85 17.38 -15.41 6.60
N GLU A 86 18.40 -15.06 7.36
CA GLU A 86 18.64 -13.68 7.70
C GLU A 86 18.91 -12.97 6.36
N LEU A 87 18.49 -11.73 6.19
CA LEU A 87 19.05 -10.85 5.14
C LEU A 87 20.59 -10.80 5.21
N SER A 88 21.19 -11.28 6.33
CA SER A 88 22.62 -11.56 6.44
C SER A 88 23.03 -12.85 5.74
N ALA A 89 22.11 -13.68 5.27
CA ALA A 89 22.44 -14.82 4.40
C ALA A 89 22.24 -14.49 2.92
N ILE A 90 21.38 -13.49 2.58
CA ILE A 90 21.53 -12.73 1.34
C ILE A 90 22.56 -11.65 1.69
N PRO A 91 23.81 -11.71 1.20
CA PRO A 91 24.76 -10.66 1.50
C PRO A 91 24.17 -9.35 0.97
N ILE A 92 23.67 -8.49 1.87
CA ILE A 92 23.52 -7.09 1.54
C ILE A 92 24.95 -6.62 1.35
N SER A 93 25.46 -6.85 0.16
CA SER A 93 26.70 -6.28 -0.27
C SER A 93 26.44 -4.79 -0.28
N ALA A 94 26.82 -4.08 0.78
CA ALA A 94 27.01 -2.66 0.67
C ALA A 94 27.84 -2.49 -0.60
N VAL A 95 27.23 -1.98 -1.67
CA VAL A 95 28.02 -1.53 -2.81
C VAL A 95 28.98 -0.53 -2.21
N PRO A 96 30.30 -0.80 -2.18
CA PRO A 96 31.22 0.21 -1.72
C PRO A 96 30.93 1.44 -2.57
N ILE A 97 30.60 2.53 -1.93
CA ILE A 97 30.44 3.85 -2.55
C ILE A 97 31.69 4.21 -3.38
N ASP A 98 32.75 3.43 -3.21
CA ASP A 98 34.01 3.56 -3.91
C ASP A 98 34.65 2.18 -4.20
N ASP A 99 34.19 1.51 -5.25
CA ASP A 99 34.92 0.36 -5.83
C ASP A 99 36.05 0.82 -6.78
N GLY A 100 36.38 2.10 -6.78
CA GLY A 100 37.37 2.70 -7.70
C GLY A 100 36.90 2.76 -9.17
N ARG A 101 35.63 2.41 -9.45
CA ARG A 101 34.98 2.58 -10.73
C ARG A 101 34.10 3.83 -10.64
N SER A 102 34.69 4.98 -11.00
CA SER A 102 33.98 6.24 -11.13
C SER A 102 32.68 6.05 -11.91
N GLY A 103 31.50 6.21 -11.29
CA GLY A 103 30.22 6.19 -11.97
C GLY A 103 29.10 5.37 -11.35
N ARG A 104 29.28 4.76 -10.16
CA ARG A 104 28.20 3.99 -9.47
C ARG A 104 27.63 4.66 -8.22
N ALA A 105 27.97 5.90 -7.95
CA ALA A 105 27.41 6.62 -6.83
C ALA A 105 25.91 6.88 -7.09
N VAL A 106 25.06 6.55 -6.12
CA VAL A 106 23.64 6.93 -6.12
C VAL A 106 23.47 8.09 -5.16
N THR A 107 22.69 9.08 -5.55
CA THR A 107 22.33 10.22 -4.73
C THR A 107 20.82 10.42 -4.73
N LEU A 108 20.30 11.13 -3.72
CA LEU A 108 18.92 11.61 -3.69
C LEU A 108 18.94 13.13 -3.87
N ALA A 109 18.41 13.58 -5.00
CA ALA A 109 18.24 15.00 -5.27
C ALA A 109 16.81 15.42 -4.85
N PRO A 110 16.64 16.48 -4.02
CA PRO A 110 15.32 17.00 -3.71
C PRO A 110 14.55 17.34 -4.99
N TYR A 111 13.29 16.90 -5.10
CA TYR A 111 12.48 17.12 -6.29
C TYR A 111 11.24 17.97 -5.98
N ILE A 112 10.38 17.55 -5.05
CA ILE A 112 9.21 18.32 -4.60
C ILE A 112 9.23 18.41 -3.08
N ASP A 113 9.18 19.64 -2.56
CA ASP A 113 9.01 19.90 -1.13
C ASP A 113 7.51 19.93 -0.81
N LEU A 114 6.96 18.77 -0.51
CA LEU A 114 5.57 18.58 -0.13
C LEU A 114 5.48 17.55 1.01
N PRO A 115 5.55 17.99 2.26
CA PRO A 115 5.30 17.11 3.41
C PRO A 115 3.94 16.42 3.33
N GLU A 116 3.86 15.21 3.86
CA GLU A 116 2.71 14.31 3.76
C GLU A 116 2.45 13.79 2.33
N ALA A 117 3.35 13.99 1.34
CA ALA A 117 3.23 13.36 0.02
C ALA A 117 3.13 11.82 0.16
N THR A 118 2.18 11.22 -0.54
CA THR A 118 1.98 9.76 -0.52
C THR A 118 1.94 9.16 -1.91
N VAL A 119 1.59 9.95 -2.92
CA VAL A 119 1.40 9.48 -4.30
C VAL A 119 1.89 10.54 -5.30
N MET A 120 2.42 10.07 -6.41
CA MET A 120 2.87 10.91 -7.51
C MET A 120 2.75 10.15 -8.83
N VAL A 121 2.35 10.84 -9.89
CA VAL A 121 2.31 10.29 -11.24
C VAL A 121 2.77 11.32 -12.26
N PHE A 122 3.57 10.89 -13.22
CA PHE A 122 4.00 11.72 -14.36
C PHE A 122 2.98 11.66 -15.49
N ASP A 123 2.80 12.78 -16.17
CA ASP A 123 1.86 12.95 -17.27
C ASP A 123 2.59 12.98 -18.61
N SER A 124 2.48 11.91 -19.38
CA SER A 124 3.05 11.80 -20.71
C SER A 124 2.40 12.74 -21.75
N ALA A 125 1.22 13.30 -21.42
CA ALA A 125 0.50 14.21 -22.33
C ALA A 125 1.00 15.66 -22.26
N SER A 126 1.91 16.00 -21.36
CA SER A 126 2.53 17.34 -21.27
C SER A 126 3.59 17.57 -22.36
N GLY A 127 3.27 17.28 -23.57
CA GLY A 127 3.64 17.88 -24.85
C GLY A 127 5.13 18.10 -25.21
N ASP A 128 6.07 17.71 -24.39
CA ASP A 128 7.48 17.80 -24.74
C ASP A 128 8.01 16.44 -25.20
N ALA A 129 7.73 16.13 -26.47
CA ALA A 129 8.60 15.21 -27.18
C ALA A 129 10.05 15.75 -27.02
N PRO A 130 11.04 14.90 -26.74
CA PRO A 130 12.41 15.36 -26.57
C PRO A 130 12.80 16.16 -27.83
N ASP A 131 13.10 17.46 -27.66
CA ASP A 131 13.65 18.26 -28.73
C ASP A 131 14.99 17.64 -29.12
N SER A 132 14.98 16.89 -30.21
CA SER A 132 16.15 16.22 -30.76
C SER A 132 17.21 17.18 -31.28
N SER A 133 17.03 18.49 -31.07
CA SER A 133 17.92 19.56 -31.61
C SER A 133 18.92 20.10 -30.59
N VAL A 134 18.88 19.70 -29.30
CA VAL A 134 19.88 20.17 -28.32
C VAL A 134 20.72 18.97 -27.87
N GLY A 135 21.89 18.86 -28.47
CA GLY A 135 22.84 17.79 -28.22
C GLY A 135 23.59 17.93 -26.89
N GLU A 136 22.99 17.48 -25.80
CA GLU A 136 23.70 17.05 -24.59
C GLU A 136 23.07 15.73 -24.14
N PRO A 137 23.83 14.62 -24.05
CA PRO A 137 23.32 13.37 -23.50
C PRO A 137 23.22 13.49 -21.99
N GLY A 138 22.01 13.65 -21.45
CA GLY A 138 21.79 13.59 -20.01
C GLY A 138 20.65 14.41 -19.44
N ALA A 139 19.96 15.25 -20.19
CA ALA A 139 18.81 16.01 -19.72
C ALA A 139 17.53 15.52 -20.41
N GLY A 140 17.09 14.29 -20.09
CA GLY A 140 15.71 13.90 -20.32
C GLY A 140 14.83 14.78 -19.44
N THR A 141 14.05 15.68 -20.04
CA THR A 141 13.04 16.48 -19.32
C THR A 141 11.93 15.52 -18.91
N SER A 142 11.93 15.12 -17.64
CA SER A 142 10.75 14.47 -17.06
C SER A 142 9.55 15.40 -17.23
N GLY A 143 8.46 14.95 -17.85
CA GLY A 143 7.23 15.70 -17.99
C GLY A 143 6.67 16.14 -16.64
N GLY A 144 5.75 17.11 -16.62
CA GLY A 144 4.99 17.44 -15.42
C GLY A 144 4.07 16.30 -14.99
N GLY A 145 3.31 16.50 -13.93
CA GLY A 145 2.42 15.45 -13.41
C GLY A 145 1.57 15.92 -12.24
N PHE A 146 1.14 14.97 -11.47
CA PHE A 146 0.33 15.21 -10.29
C PHE A 146 0.99 14.60 -9.06
N VAL A 147 0.92 15.30 -7.94
CA VAL A 147 1.37 14.83 -6.63
C VAL A 147 0.27 15.05 -5.62
N GLY A 148 0.04 14.06 -4.76
CA GLY A 148 -0.99 14.07 -3.74
C GLY A 148 -0.42 13.86 -2.35
N ASP A 149 -1.02 14.55 -1.37
CA ASP A 149 -0.70 14.33 0.04
C ASP A 149 -1.68 13.33 0.68
N ARG A 150 -1.30 12.84 1.84
CA ARG A 150 -2.08 11.87 2.61
C ARG A 150 -3.51 12.33 2.91
N ARG A 151 -3.74 13.64 3.01
CA ARG A 151 -5.05 14.22 3.33
C ARG A 151 -6.00 14.26 2.14
N GLY A 152 -5.54 13.89 0.94
CA GLY A 152 -6.37 13.90 -0.27
C GLY A 152 -6.34 15.22 -1.01
N ARG A 153 -5.32 16.03 -0.81
CA ARG A 153 -5.08 17.22 -1.62
C ARG A 153 -4.14 16.87 -2.76
N ILE A 154 -4.40 17.38 -3.95
CA ILE A 154 -3.68 17.04 -5.17
C ILE A 154 -3.25 18.32 -5.85
N TRP A 155 -1.98 18.39 -6.25
CA TRP A 155 -1.39 19.49 -6.99
C TRP A 155 -0.88 19.02 -8.34
N ARG A 156 -0.85 19.96 -9.28
CA ARG A 156 -0.05 19.86 -10.49
C ARG A 156 1.38 20.24 -10.16
N PHE A 157 2.36 19.52 -10.69
CA PHE A 157 3.75 19.95 -10.69
C PHE A 157 4.28 20.02 -12.13
N GLU A 158 5.26 20.90 -12.35
CA GLU A 158 5.99 21.01 -13.60
C GLU A 158 7.46 20.71 -13.36
N PRO A 159 8.16 20.10 -14.33
CA PRO A 159 9.60 19.96 -14.27
C PRO A 159 10.24 21.35 -14.29
N ASN A 160 11.28 21.54 -13.52
CA ASN A 160 11.98 22.82 -13.52
C ASN A 160 12.82 22.95 -14.80
N LEU A 161 12.29 23.66 -15.78
CA LEU A 161 12.95 23.90 -17.08
C LEU A 161 14.07 24.94 -17.05
N ALA A 162 14.37 25.58 -15.94
CA ALA A 162 15.35 26.64 -15.89
C ALA A 162 16.26 26.62 -14.67
N GLY A 163 17.44 26.06 -14.81
CA GLY A 163 18.69 26.57 -14.25
C GLY A 163 18.80 26.91 -12.76
N HIS A 164 17.95 26.41 -11.89
CA HIS A 164 18.08 26.61 -10.45
C HIS A 164 18.95 25.52 -9.83
N VAL A 165 20.23 25.73 -9.90
CA VAL A 165 21.21 25.02 -9.06
C VAL A 165 20.92 25.43 -7.62
N GLY A 166 20.28 24.52 -6.83
CA GLY A 166 20.36 24.65 -5.39
C GLY A 166 19.11 24.57 -4.54
N ARG A 167 17.90 24.34 -5.08
CA ARG A 167 16.71 23.97 -4.28
C ARG A 167 15.66 23.31 -5.18
N GLY A 168 15.08 22.20 -4.73
CA GLY A 168 13.96 21.44 -5.25
C GLY A 168 13.63 21.63 -6.73
N VAL A 169 13.87 20.64 -7.54
CA VAL A 169 13.83 20.74 -9.00
C VAL A 169 12.43 20.58 -9.58
N GLY A 170 11.43 20.25 -8.77
CA GLY A 170 10.01 20.27 -9.13
C GLY A 170 9.28 21.24 -8.23
N ALA A 171 8.51 22.13 -8.79
CA ALA A 171 7.65 23.00 -8.01
C ALA A 171 6.19 22.66 -8.31
N VAL A 172 5.37 22.52 -7.28
CA VAL A 172 3.92 22.58 -7.47
C VAL A 172 3.57 23.91 -8.14
N THR A 173 2.70 23.86 -9.14
CA THR A 173 2.41 25.01 -10.00
C THR A 173 1.58 26.09 -9.29
N SER A 174 0.95 25.75 -8.16
CA SER A 174 0.15 26.68 -7.37
C SER A 174 0.25 26.36 -5.88
N ALA A 175 0.04 27.37 -5.04
CA ALA A 175 -0.09 27.20 -3.58
C ALA A 175 -1.37 26.41 -3.23
N GLU A 176 -2.43 26.54 -4.03
CA GLU A 176 -3.70 25.85 -3.83
C GLU A 176 -3.71 24.54 -4.62
N PRO A 177 -4.27 23.46 -4.04
CA PRO A 177 -4.42 22.19 -4.73
C PRO A 177 -5.45 22.31 -5.87
N ILE A 178 -5.28 21.51 -6.93
CA ILE A 178 -6.28 21.41 -8.01
C ILE A 178 -7.48 20.56 -7.58
N ALA A 179 -7.32 19.71 -6.58
CA ALA A 179 -8.38 18.95 -5.92
C ALA A 179 -8.14 18.89 -4.42
N ASP A 180 -9.19 19.00 -3.61
CA ASP A 180 -9.12 18.91 -2.16
C ASP A 180 -10.26 18.03 -1.61
N PHE A 181 -9.89 16.83 -1.16
CA PHE A 181 -10.78 15.88 -0.49
C PHE A 181 -10.53 15.84 1.02
N SER A 182 -9.74 16.75 1.60
CA SER A 182 -9.29 16.67 2.99
C SER A 182 -10.43 16.66 4.01
N SER A 183 -11.55 17.28 3.67
CA SER A 183 -12.76 17.25 4.52
C SER A 183 -13.48 15.90 4.54
N ASN A 184 -13.15 14.99 3.62
CA ASN A 184 -13.75 13.66 3.48
C ASN A 184 -12.69 12.55 3.35
N THR A 185 -11.50 12.75 3.88
CA THR A 185 -10.41 11.76 3.88
C THR A 185 -9.98 11.46 5.30
N ALA A 186 -10.05 10.17 5.69
CA ALA A 186 -9.49 9.68 6.94
C ALA A 186 -7.97 9.48 6.78
N THR A 187 -7.20 9.64 7.87
CA THR A 187 -5.74 9.55 7.85
C THR A 187 -5.18 8.79 9.05
N GLU A 188 -5.93 7.83 9.58
CA GLU A 188 -5.45 6.95 10.64
C GLU A 188 -4.64 5.79 10.05
N HIS A 189 -3.57 5.36 10.67
CA HIS A 189 -2.72 4.23 10.23
C HIS A 189 -2.39 4.27 8.72
N ASP A 190 -2.91 3.31 7.93
CA ASP A 190 -2.65 3.20 6.49
C ASP A 190 -3.63 4.02 5.63
N GLN A 191 -4.54 4.75 6.28
CA GLN A 191 -5.56 5.54 5.60
C GLN A 191 -5.00 6.83 5.01
N GLY A 192 -5.69 7.32 4.00
CA GLY A 192 -5.36 8.56 3.29
C GLY A 192 -5.67 8.49 1.81
N LEU A 193 -5.07 9.38 1.05
CA LEU A 193 -4.89 9.23 -0.39
C LEU A 193 -3.70 8.29 -0.61
N VAL A 194 -3.99 7.05 -0.97
CA VAL A 194 -3.00 5.95 -0.96
C VAL A 194 -2.63 5.44 -2.34
N GLY A 195 -3.41 5.78 -3.37
CA GLY A 195 -3.12 5.37 -4.74
C GLY A 195 -3.48 6.46 -5.74
N MET A 196 -2.71 6.59 -6.82
CA MET A 196 -2.96 7.53 -7.91
C MET A 196 -2.33 7.03 -9.21
N THR A 197 -3.09 7.06 -10.30
CA THR A 197 -2.60 6.72 -11.64
C THR A 197 -3.33 7.51 -12.71
N LEU A 198 -2.77 7.56 -13.90
CA LEU A 198 -3.44 8.10 -15.09
C LEU A 198 -4.11 6.97 -15.88
N GLY A 199 -5.38 7.15 -16.17
CA GLY A 199 -6.10 6.25 -17.05
C GLY A 199 -5.74 6.45 -18.53
N PRO A 200 -6.11 5.49 -19.40
CA PRO A 200 -5.73 5.49 -20.83
C PRO A 200 -6.18 6.72 -21.62
N LYS A 201 -7.17 7.44 -21.14
CA LYS A 201 -7.67 8.69 -21.76
C LYS A 201 -7.20 9.94 -20.99
N GLY A 202 -6.23 9.79 -20.08
CA GLY A 202 -5.64 10.87 -19.31
C GLY A 202 -6.46 11.35 -18.12
N GLN A 203 -7.48 10.62 -17.69
CA GLN A 203 -8.16 10.88 -16.42
C GLN A 203 -7.23 10.51 -15.26
N LEU A 204 -7.34 11.28 -14.18
CA LEU A 204 -6.65 10.97 -12.95
C LEU A 204 -7.52 10.07 -12.08
N TRP A 205 -7.03 8.89 -11.79
CA TRP A 205 -7.68 7.91 -10.91
C TRP A 205 -6.98 7.92 -9.56
N ILE A 206 -7.77 8.01 -8.50
CA ILE A 206 -7.24 8.00 -7.14
C ILE A 206 -7.97 6.96 -6.29
N ASN A 207 -7.24 6.40 -5.32
CA ASN A 207 -7.82 5.65 -4.22
C ASN A 207 -7.57 6.40 -2.92
N ARG A 208 -8.63 6.73 -2.23
CA ARG A 208 -8.58 7.42 -0.93
C ARG A 208 -9.47 6.71 0.09
N THR A 209 -9.13 6.82 1.35
CA THR A 209 -10.01 6.38 2.43
C THR A 209 -10.95 7.51 2.80
N ASP A 210 -12.26 7.29 2.71
CA ASP A 210 -13.23 8.30 3.11
C ASP A 210 -13.29 8.45 4.65
N ARG A 211 -14.01 9.46 5.13
CA ARG A 211 -14.17 9.74 6.57
C ARG A 211 -14.86 8.62 7.36
N HIS A 212 -15.47 7.64 6.68
CA HIS A 212 -16.13 6.47 7.28
C HIS A 212 -15.21 5.25 7.30
N GLY A 213 -14.01 5.38 6.74
CA GLY A 213 -13.02 4.33 6.67
C GLY A 213 -13.15 3.41 5.45
N SER A 214 -14.02 3.71 4.49
CA SER A 214 -14.11 2.98 3.23
C SER A 214 -13.01 3.41 2.26
N SER A 215 -12.44 2.48 1.51
CA SER A 215 -11.61 2.80 0.34
C SER A 215 -12.52 3.20 -0.82
N VAL A 216 -12.24 4.35 -1.42
CA VAL A 216 -13.07 4.92 -2.50
C VAL A 216 -12.20 5.24 -3.71
N LEU A 217 -12.49 4.59 -4.84
CA LEU A 217 -11.91 4.94 -6.12
C LEU A 217 -12.67 6.11 -6.73
N THR A 218 -11.93 7.17 -7.04
CA THR A 218 -12.47 8.41 -7.58
C THR A 218 -11.78 8.73 -8.90
N VAL A 219 -12.57 9.10 -9.91
CA VAL A 219 -12.07 9.55 -11.22
C VAL A 219 -12.22 11.06 -11.32
N LEU A 220 -11.13 11.72 -11.70
CA LEU A 220 -11.08 13.16 -11.95
C LEU A 220 -10.70 13.38 -13.42
N THR A 221 -11.29 14.39 -14.04
CA THR A 221 -10.96 14.77 -15.41
C THR A 221 -10.17 16.07 -15.38
N PRO A 222 -8.84 16.03 -15.62
CA PRO A 222 -8.06 17.25 -15.76
C PRO A 222 -8.48 18.03 -17.00
N SER A 223 -8.42 19.38 -16.92
CA SER A 223 -8.58 20.26 -18.07
C SER A 223 -7.54 19.95 -19.17
N ALA A 224 -7.79 20.42 -20.39
CA ALA A 224 -6.91 20.15 -21.52
C ALA A 224 -5.47 20.65 -21.27
N ASP A 225 -5.32 21.74 -20.53
CA ASP A 225 -4.02 22.29 -20.11
C ASP A 225 -3.50 21.70 -18.79
N ARG A 226 -4.23 20.73 -18.20
CA ARG A 226 -3.87 20.03 -16.95
C ARG A 226 -3.73 20.93 -15.71
N THR A 227 -4.14 22.20 -15.77
CA THR A 227 -3.99 23.15 -14.66
C THR A 227 -5.15 23.13 -13.68
N THR A 228 -6.31 22.62 -14.10
CA THR A 228 -7.54 22.52 -13.29
C THR A 228 -8.23 21.18 -13.55
N LEU A 229 -9.34 20.97 -12.85
CA LEU A 229 -10.24 19.83 -13.11
C LEU A 229 -11.47 20.29 -13.89
N GLU A 230 -11.89 19.51 -14.89
CA GLU A 230 -13.15 19.70 -15.61
C GLU A 230 -14.28 18.98 -14.88
N GLY A 231 -15.34 19.74 -14.59
CA GLY A 231 -16.57 19.18 -14.06
C GLY A 231 -16.48 18.64 -12.63
N ARG A 232 -17.26 17.59 -12.39
CA ARG A 232 -17.32 16.91 -11.09
C ARG A 232 -16.51 15.61 -11.16
N TYR A 233 -15.88 15.27 -10.05
CA TYR A 233 -15.32 13.93 -9.87
C TYR A 233 -16.42 12.87 -9.76
N ALA A 234 -16.09 11.62 -10.00
CA ALA A 234 -16.95 10.46 -9.84
C ALA A 234 -16.32 9.43 -8.91
N ASP A 235 -17.04 9.06 -7.85
CA ASP A 235 -16.71 7.88 -7.05
C ASP A 235 -17.28 6.65 -7.79
N VAL A 236 -16.40 5.77 -8.28
CA VAL A 236 -16.77 4.64 -9.15
C VAL A 236 -16.73 3.28 -8.44
N LEU A 237 -16.08 3.21 -7.27
CA LEU A 237 -16.05 2.03 -6.42
C LEU A 237 -15.93 2.45 -4.97
N GLU A 238 -16.67 1.79 -4.09
CA GLU A 238 -16.51 1.86 -2.63
C GLU A 238 -16.28 0.45 -2.09
N VAL A 239 -15.19 0.25 -1.33
CA VAL A 239 -14.88 -0.98 -0.63
C VAL A 239 -14.80 -0.69 0.87
N LYS A 240 -15.67 -1.33 1.63
CA LYS A 240 -15.69 -1.19 3.09
C LYS A 240 -14.50 -1.90 3.71
N GLN A 241 -13.72 -1.15 4.47
CA GLN A 241 -12.62 -1.69 5.26
C GLN A 241 -13.11 -2.09 6.65
N THR A 242 -12.53 -3.13 7.22
CA THR A 242 -12.86 -3.58 8.58
C THR A 242 -12.07 -2.85 9.65
N ASN A 243 -10.92 -2.26 9.28
CA ASN A 243 -10.04 -1.52 10.18
C ASN A 243 -9.33 -0.39 9.41
N ALA A 244 -8.66 0.50 10.14
CA ALA A 244 -7.80 1.54 9.58
C ALA A 244 -6.42 1.04 9.10
N GLN A 245 -6.13 -0.24 9.31
CA GLN A 245 -4.88 -0.90 8.93
C GLN A 245 -5.10 -1.86 7.76
N HIS A 246 -4.04 -2.15 7.02
CA HIS A 246 -4.01 -3.06 5.88
C HIS A 246 -5.05 -2.69 4.81
N ASN A 247 -5.10 -1.42 4.49
CA ASN A 247 -6.06 -0.96 3.47
C ASN A 247 -5.55 -1.20 2.04
N GLY A 248 -4.25 -1.48 1.85
CA GLY A 248 -3.66 -1.57 0.51
C GLY A 248 -3.85 -0.26 -0.25
N GLY A 249 -4.43 -0.36 -1.43
CA GLY A 249 -5.01 0.80 -2.10
C GLY A 249 -4.22 1.35 -3.28
N ASP A 250 -3.15 0.70 -3.66
CA ASP A 250 -2.45 1.07 -4.89
C ASP A 250 -3.26 0.68 -6.13
N LEU A 251 -3.07 1.42 -7.22
CA LEU A 251 -3.78 1.18 -8.47
C LEU A 251 -2.90 1.55 -9.68
N LEU A 252 -3.06 0.77 -10.74
CA LEU A 252 -2.37 1.00 -12.02
C LEU A 252 -3.20 0.46 -13.18
N PHE A 253 -2.93 0.97 -14.37
CA PHE A 253 -3.44 0.42 -15.61
C PHE A 253 -2.36 -0.38 -16.32
N ASP A 254 -2.75 -1.50 -16.93
CA ASP A 254 -1.89 -2.21 -17.86
C ASP A 254 -1.96 -1.60 -19.28
N PRO A 255 -1.10 -2.03 -20.22
CA PRO A 255 -1.12 -1.53 -21.59
C PRO A 255 -2.42 -1.81 -22.35
N ASP A 256 -3.20 -2.80 -21.93
CA ASP A 256 -4.51 -3.11 -22.52
C ASP A 256 -5.63 -2.23 -21.92
N GLY A 257 -5.30 -1.37 -20.95
CA GLY A 257 -6.22 -0.45 -20.29
C GLY A 257 -7.07 -1.11 -19.20
N LEU A 258 -6.65 -2.25 -18.68
CA LEU A 258 -7.28 -2.88 -17.52
C LEU A 258 -6.73 -2.29 -16.22
N LEU A 259 -7.63 -2.01 -15.29
CA LEU A 259 -7.30 -1.41 -14.00
C LEU A 259 -7.06 -2.50 -12.95
N TYR A 260 -5.88 -2.48 -12.35
CA TYR A 260 -5.55 -3.28 -11.17
C TYR A 260 -5.65 -2.42 -9.92
N VAL A 261 -6.22 -2.97 -8.85
CA VAL A 261 -6.34 -2.31 -7.54
C VAL A 261 -6.05 -3.33 -6.45
N SER A 262 -5.18 -2.98 -5.51
CA SER A 262 -4.87 -3.84 -4.36
C SER A 262 -5.70 -3.45 -3.13
N PHE A 263 -6.16 -4.47 -2.37
CA PHE A 263 -6.76 -4.29 -1.05
C PHE A 263 -6.18 -5.31 -0.08
N GLY A 264 -5.83 -4.86 1.12
CA GLY A 264 -5.37 -5.74 2.19
C GLY A 264 -6.52 -6.48 2.88
N ASP A 265 -6.17 -7.30 3.86
CA ASP A 265 -7.11 -8.13 4.63
C ASP A 265 -8.05 -7.32 5.55
N GLY A 266 -7.92 -5.99 5.56
CA GLY A 266 -8.72 -5.09 6.39
C GLY A 266 -8.27 -5.04 7.83
N GLY A 267 -7.07 -5.52 8.15
CA GLY A 267 -6.37 -5.30 9.41
C GLY A 267 -6.65 -6.28 10.52
N GLY A 268 -5.88 -6.11 11.57
CA GLY A 268 -5.85 -7.00 12.72
C GLY A 268 -4.73 -8.04 12.64
N LEU A 269 -4.45 -8.68 13.78
CA LEU A 269 -3.39 -9.68 13.85
C LEU A 269 -3.89 -11.03 13.32
N GLY A 270 -3.18 -11.63 12.36
CA GLY A 270 -3.45 -12.98 11.85
C GLY A 270 -4.74 -13.08 11.03
N ASP A 271 -5.19 -11.99 10.45
CA ASP A 271 -6.42 -11.93 9.64
C ASP A 271 -7.65 -12.47 10.42
N PRO A 272 -8.10 -11.76 11.46
CA PRO A 272 -9.19 -12.25 12.34
C PRO A 272 -10.53 -12.40 11.63
N HIS A 273 -10.66 -11.83 10.43
CA HIS A 273 -11.85 -11.91 9.60
C HIS A 273 -11.74 -12.92 8.45
N HIS A 274 -10.58 -13.56 8.30
CA HIS A 274 -10.29 -14.56 7.26
C HIS A 274 -10.47 -14.03 5.84
N HIS A 275 -10.15 -12.74 5.59
CA HIS A 275 -10.32 -12.12 4.29
C HIS A 275 -9.30 -12.62 3.28
N GLY A 276 -8.06 -12.92 3.68
CA GLY A 276 -7.01 -13.36 2.78
C GLY A 276 -7.36 -14.59 1.96
N GLN A 277 -8.11 -15.55 2.53
CA GLN A 277 -8.56 -16.77 1.84
C GLN A 277 -10.07 -16.78 1.52
N ASN A 278 -10.76 -15.64 1.67
CA ASN A 278 -12.18 -15.55 1.39
C ASN A 278 -12.46 -14.92 0.02
N LEU A 279 -12.70 -15.75 -0.95
CA LEU A 279 -12.95 -15.32 -2.34
C LEU A 279 -14.28 -14.54 -2.54
N ALA A 280 -15.15 -14.46 -1.54
CA ALA A 280 -16.40 -13.70 -1.63
C ALA A 280 -16.27 -12.22 -1.22
N THR A 281 -15.05 -11.73 -0.96
CA THR A 281 -14.76 -10.35 -0.58
C THR A 281 -13.64 -9.78 -1.45
N PRO A 282 -13.64 -8.48 -1.72
CA PRO A 282 -12.52 -7.81 -2.41
C PRO A 282 -11.28 -7.62 -1.53
N LEU A 283 -11.37 -7.93 -0.21
CA LEU A 283 -10.27 -7.75 0.74
C LEU A 283 -9.25 -8.89 0.67
N GLY A 284 -7.99 -8.59 0.95
CA GLY A 284 -6.89 -9.54 0.84
C GLY A 284 -6.57 -9.95 -0.59
N ALA A 285 -6.76 -9.04 -1.56
CA ALA A 285 -6.72 -9.38 -2.98
C ALA A 285 -6.17 -8.24 -3.87
N VAL A 286 -5.74 -8.62 -5.04
CA VAL A 286 -5.58 -7.73 -6.19
C VAL A 286 -6.78 -7.95 -7.11
N LEU A 287 -7.55 -6.90 -7.34
CA LEU A 287 -8.69 -6.89 -8.23
C LEU A 287 -8.31 -6.38 -9.61
N ARG A 288 -8.93 -6.91 -10.66
CA ARG A 288 -8.72 -6.44 -12.03
C ARG A 288 -10.06 -6.14 -12.71
N PHE A 289 -10.15 -4.93 -13.26
CA PHE A 289 -11.37 -4.38 -13.85
C PHE A 289 -11.17 -3.96 -15.30
N ALA A 290 -12.20 -4.11 -16.10
CA ALA A 290 -12.37 -3.30 -17.29
C ALA A 290 -13.25 -2.07 -16.95
N VAL A 291 -12.93 -0.93 -17.56
CA VAL A 291 -13.72 0.30 -17.40
C VAL A 291 -14.74 0.37 -18.54
N ASP A 292 -15.99 0.10 -18.22
CA ASP A 292 -17.11 0.26 -19.17
C ASP A 292 -17.50 1.75 -19.26
N THR A 293 -17.25 2.35 -20.40
CA THR A 293 -17.54 3.74 -20.71
C THR A 293 -18.68 3.90 -21.73
N ASP A 294 -19.39 2.82 -22.08
CA ASP A 294 -20.44 2.82 -23.12
C ASP A 294 -21.64 3.71 -22.76
N ALA A 295 -21.89 3.91 -21.47
CA ALA A 295 -22.99 4.77 -21.00
C ALA A 295 -22.76 6.27 -21.26
N GLY A 296 -21.53 6.70 -21.57
CA GLY A 296 -21.23 8.10 -21.87
C GLY A 296 -19.79 8.53 -21.59
N ALA A 297 -19.51 9.79 -21.91
CA ALA A 297 -18.18 10.39 -21.65
C ALA A 297 -17.99 10.85 -20.21
N ASP A 298 -19.09 10.98 -19.44
CA ASP A 298 -19.03 11.42 -18.04
C ASP A 298 -18.61 10.25 -17.14
N PRO A 299 -17.53 10.37 -16.35
CA PRO A 299 -17.10 9.30 -15.44
C PRO A 299 -18.17 8.83 -14.43
N ARG A 300 -19.20 9.65 -14.16
CA ARG A 300 -20.32 9.25 -13.29
C ARG A 300 -21.20 8.15 -13.87
N ASP A 301 -21.15 7.97 -15.19
CA ASP A 301 -21.89 6.93 -15.90
C ASP A 301 -21.06 5.65 -16.08
N TRP A 302 -19.74 5.71 -15.80
CA TRP A 302 -18.83 4.57 -15.97
C TRP A 302 -19.12 3.46 -14.96
N ARG A 303 -18.74 2.24 -15.35
CA ARG A 303 -18.85 1.06 -14.50
C ARG A 303 -17.52 0.31 -14.49
N LEU A 304 -17.15 -0.17 -13.33
CA LEU A 304 -16.09 -1.15 -13.19
C LEU A 304 -16.72 -2.54 -13.31
N VAL A 305 -16.32 -3.27 -14.32
CA VAL A 305 -16.80 -4.63 -14.59
C VAL A 305 -15.63 -5.61 -14.50
N PRO A 306 -15.89 -6.92 -14.23
CA PRO A 306 -14.81 -7.90 -14.25
C PRO A 306 -14.05 -7.84 -15.57
N ALA A 307 -12.71 -7.80 -15.49
CA ALA A 307 -11.90 -7.75 -16.69
C ALA A 307 -12.01 -9.06 -17.49
N PRO A 308 -12.00 -9.01 -18.84
CA PRO A 308 -11.87 -10.20 -19.64
C PRO A 308 -10.62 -11.00 -19.25
N GLY A 309 -10.75 -12.33 -19.11
CA GLY A 309 -9.66 -13.17 -18.68
C GLY A 309 -9.35 -13.16 -17.18
N ASN A 310 -10.24 -12.61 -16.34
CA ASN A 310 -10.18 -12.88 -14.91
C ASN A 310 -10.40 -14.38 -14.64
N PRO A 311 -9.74 -14.96 -13.62
CA PRO A 311 -9.86 -16.37 -13.30
C PRO A 311 -11.28 -16.72 -12.84
N ASP A 312 -11.73 -17.93 -13.18
CA ASP A 312 -12.91 -18.53 -12.56
C ASP A 312 -12.50 -19.23 -11.25
N LEU A 313 -12.70 -18.56 -10.14
CA LEU A 313 -12.35 -19.06 -8.81
C LEU A 313 -13.49 -19.87 -8.16
N GLY A 314 -14.55 -20.18 -8.91
CA GLY A 314 -15.67 -20.97 -8.47
C GLY A 314 -16.91 -20.17 -8.04
N ALA A 315 -17.98 -20.87 -7.77
CA ALA A 315 -19.27 -20.28 -7.45
C ALA A 315 -19.23 -19.50 -6.14
N GLY A 316 -19.65 -18.23 -6.17
CA GLY A 316 -19.69 -17.34 -5.02
C GLY A 316 -18.44 -16.49 -4.81
N SER A 317 -17.41 -16.66 -5.63
CA SER A 317 -16.25 -15.77 -5.65
C SER A 317 -16.59 -14.42 -6.29
N ASP A 318 -15.90 -13.38 -5.83
CA ASP A 318 -15.95 -12.06 -6.47
C ASP A 318 -15.25 -12.14 -7.84
N PRO A 319 -15.97 -11.88 -8.95
CA PRO A 319 -15.41 -12.04 -10.29
C PRO A 319 -14.34 -11.01 -10.65
N HIS A 320 -14.12 -10.01 -9.81
CA HIS A 320 -13.05 -9.03 -10.01
C HIS A 320 -11.70 -9.49 -9.47
N ILE A 321 -11.65 -10.52 -8.63
CA ILE A 321 -10.41 -11.04 -8.07
C ILE A 321 -9.52 -11.53 -9.20
N TRP A 322 -8.28 -11.00 -9.24
CA TRP A 322 -7.23 -11.44 -10.14
C TRP A 322 -6.16 -12.26 -9.39
N ALA A 323 -5.78 -11.84 -8.18
CA ALA A 323 -4.97 -12.62 -7.24
C ALA A 323 -5.51 -12.41 -5.83
N TYR A 324 -5.27 -13.35 -4.91
CA TYR A 324 -5.80 -13.32 -3.54
C TYR A 324 -4.78 -13.89 -2.55
N GLY A 325 -5.13 -13.88 -1.29
CA GLY A 325 -4.24 -14.37 -0.24
C GLY A 325 -3.15 -13.36 0.12
N ALA A 326 -3.43 -12.07 -0.03
CA ALA A 326 -2.56 -10.98 0.38
C ALA A 326 -2.92 -10.47 1.78
N ARG A 327 -1.92 -9.98 2.53
CA ARG A 327 -2.13 -9.33 3.82
C ARG A 327 -2.34 -7.83 3.69
N ASN A 328 -1.37 -7.13 3.22
CA ASN A 328 -1.40 -5.68 2.95
C ASN A 328 -0.57 -5.37 1.70
N PRO A 329 -1.08 -5.69 0.51
CA PRO A 329 -0.39 -5.43 -0.75
C PRO A 329 -0.33 -3.91 -0.97
N TYR A 330 0.68 -3.30 -0.33
CA TYR A 330 0.76 -1.86 -0.13
C TYR A 330 1.09 -1.12 -1.42
N ARG A 331 2.02 -1.67 -2.24
CA ARG A 331 2.36 -1.11 -3.54
C ARG A 331 2.45 -2.19 -4.60
N MET A 332 2.09 -1.78 -5.80
CA MET A 332 2.26 -2.58 -7.01
C MET A 332 3.03 -1.78 -8.05
N SER A 333 3.73 -2.47 -8.93
CA SER A 333 4.32 -1.86 -10.12
C SER A 333 4.24 -2.79 -11.30
N LEU A 334 4.09 -2.22 -12.48
CA LEU A 334 4.12 -2.97 -13.74
C LEU A 334 5.47 -2.76 -14.41
N ASP A 335 6.15 -3.85 -14.73
CA ASP A 335 7.28 -3.84 -15.63
C ASP A 335 6.79 -4.18 -17.03
N GLU A 336 6.39 -3.15 -17.79
CA GLU A 336 5.81 -3.31 -19.12
C GLU A 336 6.70 -4.11 -20.09
N PRO A 337 8.06 -3.92 -20.11
CA PRO A 337 8.91 -4.69 -21.01
C PRO A 337 8.86 -6.20 -20.81
N THR A 338 8.59 -6.67 -19.59
CA THR A 338 8.50 -8.10 -19.27
C THR A 338 7.06 -8.58 -19.15
N GLY A 339 6.07 -7.66 -19.08
CA GLY A 339 4.66 -7.99 -18.87
C GLY A 339 4.42 -8.58 -17.48
N THR A 340 5.12 -8.08 -16.45
CA THR A 340 5.02 -8.60 -15.08
C THR A 340 4.51 -7.56 -14.10
N LEU A 341 3.56 -7.97 -13.26
CA LEU A 341 3.06 -7.21 -12.12
C LEU A 341 3.86 -7.62 -10.87
N TRP A 342 4.42 -6.62 -10.19
CA TRP A 342 5.15 -6.76 -8.95
C TRP A 342 4.24 -6.33 -7.80
N VAL A 343 4.01 -7.22 -6.86
CA VAL A 343 3.15 -6.99 -5.69
C VAL A 343 4.01 -7.05 -4.45
N SER A 344 4.10 -5.94 -3.72
CA SER A 344 4.80 -5.84 -2.44
C SER A 344 3.79 -5.93 -1.31
N ASP A 345 3.85 -7.02 -0.56
CA ASP A 345 2.91 -7.35 0.50
C ASP A 345 3.60 -7.23 1.87
N VAL A 346 3.09 -6.33 2.70
CA VAL A 346 3.65 -6.09 4.03
C VAL A 346 3.27 -7.21 4.97
N GLY A 347 4.28 -7.91 5.47
CA GLY A 347 4.15 -9.01 6.41
C GLY A 347 3.72 -8.59 7.81
N GLN A 348 3.48 -9.55 8.68
CA GLN A 348 2.98 -9.25 10.03
C GLN A 348 4.09 -9.08 11.06
N GLN A 349 5.01 -10.04 11.14
CA GLN A 349 6.01 -10.09 12.20
C GLN A 349 7.37 -10.59 11.76
N CYS A 350 7.41 -11.33 10.66
CA CYS A 350 8.60 -12.08 10.29
C CYS A 350 9.16 -11.74 8.94
N MET A 351 8.34 -11.64 7.92
CA MET A 351 8.77 -11.57 6.53
C MET A 351 8.06 -10.45 5.78
N GLU A 352 8.80 -9.75 4.97
CA GLU A 352 8.31 -8.87 3.91
C GLU A 352 8.38 -9.60 2.58
N GLU A 353 7.43 -9.36 1.70
CA GLU A 353 7.19 -10.18 0.52
C GLU A 353 7.09 -9.36 -0.74
N VAL A 354 7.71 -9.84 -1.82
CA VAL A 354 7.50 -9.33 -3.18
C VAL A 354 7.22 -10.51 -4.10
N THR A 355 6.06 -10.51 -4.71
CA THR A 355 5.64 -11.53 -5.67
C THR A 355 5.58 -10.94 -7.06
N VAL A 356 6.13 -11.66 -8.03
CA VAL A 356 6.15 -11.28 -9.45
C VAL A 356 5.20 -12.20 -10.21
N LEU A 357 4.18 -11.61 -10.83
CA LEU A 357 3.14 -12.35 -11.55
C LEU A 357 3.10 -11.91 -13.01
N GLY A 358 3.09 -12.83 -13.93
CA GLY A 358 2.78 -12.55 -15.34
C GLY A 358 1.34 -12.03 -15.46
N LEU A 359 1.08 -11.12 -16.38
CA LEU A 359 -0.28 -10.58 -16.57
C LEU A 359 -1.31 -11.65 -17.02
N ASP A 360 -0.85 -12.82 -17.42
CA ASP A 360 -1.64 -14.01 -17.74
C ASP A 360 -1.76 -15.02 -16.58
N GLU A 361 -1.10 -14.78 -15.43
CA GLU A 361 -1.11 -15.65 -14.25
C GLU A 361 -2.25 -15.29 -13.26
N GLY A 362 -3.44 -14.96 -13.74
CA GLY A 362 -4.60 -14.75 -12.88
C GLY A 362 -5.00 -15.99 -12.09
N GLY A 363 -5.42 -15.79 -10.83
CA GLY A 363 -5.83 -16.86 -9.90
C GLY A 363 -4.77 -17.23 -8.87
N ALA A 364 -3.63 -16.55 -8.84
CA ALA A 364 -2.58 -16.79 -7.87
C ALA A 364 -3.07 -16.58 -6.43
N ASN A 365 -2.82 -17.57 -5.55
CA ASN A 365 -3.01 -17.47 -4.12
C ASN A 365 -1.68 -17.12 -3.46
N LEU A 366 -1.55 -15.93 -2.88
CA LEU A 366 -0.33 -15.45 -2.25
C LEU A 366 -0.09 -16.03 -0.84
N GLY A 367 -1.06 -16.79 -0.30
CA GLY A 367 -0.86 -17.65 0.86
C GLY A 367 -1.32 -17.10 2.20
N TRP A 368 -1.52 -15.80 2.39
CA TRP A 368 -2.00 -15.22 3.64
C TRP A 368 -3.43 -15.69 3.98
N ASN A 369 -3.79 -16.08 5.24
CA ASN A 369 -2.98 -16.08 6.46
C ASN A 369 -2.39 -17.47 6.77
N SER A 370 -2.38 -18.37 5.82
CA SER A 370 -1.80 -19.70 6.01
C SER A 370 -0.27 -19.66 5.99
N TYR A 371 0.27 -18.69 5.27
CA TYR A 371 1.70 -18.43 5.14
C TYR A 371 2.00 -16.95 5.36
N GLU A 372 3.16 -16.65 5.87
CA GLU A 372 3.84 -15.35 5.88
C GLU A 372 5.20 -15.57 5.21
N GLY A 373 5.36 -15.02 4.02
CA GLY A 373 6.43 -15.41 3.11
C GLY A 373 6.33 -16.89 2.69
N SER A 374 7.46 -17.54 2.63
CA SER A 374 7.55 -18.99 2.36
C SER A 374 7.17 -19.87 3.55
N ARG A 375 6.62 -19.33 4.65
CA ARG A 375 6.48 -20.01 5.93
C ARG A 375 5.04 -20.21 6.35
N ARG A 376 4.80 -21.38 6.95
CA ARG A 376 3.55 -21.62 7.65
C ARG A 376 3.33 -20.59 8.76
N PHE A 377 2.14 -19.99 8.75
CA PHE A 377 1.70 -19.06 9.78
C PHE A 377 0.53 -19.66 10.58
N VAL A 378 -0.72 -19.21 10.41
CA VAL A 378 -1.85 -19.59 11.28
C VAL A 378 -2.92 -20.40 10.58
N GLY A 379 -3.31 -20.04 9.37
CA GLY A 379 -4.42 -20.64 8.63
C GLY A 379 -4.29 -22.12 8.33
N ALA A 380 -5.22 -22.68 7.59
CA ALA A 380 -5.15 -24.07 7.11
C ALA A 380 -3.93 -24.26 6.19
N GLU A 381 -3.41 -25.46 6.11
CA GLU A 381 -2.41 -25.79 5.08
C GLU A 381 -3.07 -25.66 3.69
N LEU A 382 -2.37 -25.03 2.76
CA LEU A 382 -2.82 -24.87 1.38
C LEU A 382 -2.13 -25.92 0.51
N ASP A 383 -2.90 -26.54 -0.36
CA ASP A 383 -2.38 -27.53 -1.30
C ASP A 383 -1.48 -26.85 -2.37
N ASP A 384 -1.81 -25.59 -2.70
CA ASP A 384 -1.07 -24.78 -3.65
C ASP A 384 -1.15 -23.31 -3.27
N HIS A 385 -0.02 -22.59 -3.31
CA HIS A 385 0.08 -21.15 -3.17
C HIS A 385 1.33 -20.63 -3.86
N ARG A 386 1.31 -19.37 -4.26
CA ARG A 386 2.46 -18.70 -4.86
C ARG A 386 3.42 -18.25 -3.78
N VAL A 387 4.59 -18.89 -3.68
CA VAL A 387 5.66 -18.45 -2.81
C VAL A 387 6.24 -17.13 -3.34
N PRO A 388 6.54 -16.14 -2.50
CA PRO A 388 7.14 -14.89 -2.94
C PRO A 388 8.44 -15.12 -3.71
N ASP A 389 8.67 -14.33 -4.76
CA ASP A 389 9.90 -14.38 -5.56
C ASP A 389 11.06 -13.70 -4.81
N PHE A 390 10.74 -12.78 -3.92
CA PHE A 390 11.67 -12.14 -3.04
C PHE A 390 11.04 -11.96 -1.66
N GLU A 391 11.75 -12.36 -0.61
CA GLU A 391 11.34 -12.15 0.77
C GLU A 391 12.54 -11.75 1.63
N TYR A 392 12.27 -10.90 2.63
CA TYR A 392 13.28 -10.54 3.62
C TYR A 392 12.68 -10.43 5.01
N ARG A 393 13.56 -10.57 6.01
CA ARG A 393 13.14 -10.69 7.40
C ARG A 393 13.02 -9.34 8.10
N HIS A 394 12.01 -9.19 8.97
CA HIS A 394 11.98 -8.12 9.97
C HIS A 394 13.21 -8.16 10.88
N GLY A 395 13.65 -6.99 11.30
CA GLY A 395 14.79 -6.80 12.19
C GLY A 395 15.86 -5.90 11.59
N ARG A 396 16.83 -5.49 12.40
CA ARG A 396 17.90 -4.56 12.00
C ARG A 396 17.41 -3.25 11.38
N GLY A 397 16.23 -2.78 11.78
CA GLY A 397 15.62 -1.58 11.23
C GLY A 397 14.62 -1.82 10.10
N LEU A 398 14.44 -3.07 9.64
CA LEU A 398 13.48 -3.43 8.59
C LEU A 398 12.16 -3.88 9.21
N CYS A 399 11.02 -3.45 8.64
CA CYS A 399 9.69 -3.76 9.19
C CYS A 399 8.53 -3.72 8.21
N ALA A 400 8.67 -3.08 7.05
CA ALA A 400 7.59 -2.97 6.08
C ALA A 400 8.14 -2.63 4.70
N VAL A 401 7.94 -3.53 3.74
CA VAL A 401 8.28 -3.29 2.34
C VAL A 401 7.39 -2.19 1.75
N ILE A 402 8.01 -1.14 1.20
CA ILE A 402 7.30 -0.06 0.54
C ILE A 402 7.11 -0.32 -0.96
N GLY A 403 7.53 -1.47 -1.42
CA GLY A 403 7.50 -1.72 -2.85
C GLY A 403 8.56 -0.93 -3.61
N GLY A 404 8.45 -0.95 -4.91
CA GLY A 404 9.43 -0.35 -5.80
C GLY A 404 9.08 -0.55 -7.26
N HIS A 405 10.07 -0.36 -8.11
CA HIS A 405 9.95 -0.55 -9.55
C HIS A 405 11.20 -1.21 -10.13
N VAL A 406 11.04 -1.95 -11.22
CA VAL A 406 12.17 -2.35 -12.04
C VAL A 406 12.71 -1.10 -12.74
N TYR A 407 13.98 -0.78 -12.47
CA TYR A 407 14.60 0.41 -13.05
C TYR A 407 14.80 0.25 -14.57
N ARG A 408 14.27 1.20 -15.32
CA ARG A 408 14.34 1.25 -16.78
C ARG A 408 14.94 2.55 -17.34
N GLY A 409 15.41 3.41 -16.42
CA GLY A 409 16.08 4.66 -16.78
C GLY A 409 17.48 4.45 -17.36
N SER A 410 18.10 5.54 -17.75
CA SER A 410 19.41 5.58 -18.41
C SER A 410 20.52 6.23 -17.58
N GLN A 411 20.15 6.95 -16.50
CA GLN A 411 21.15 7.67 -15.70
C GLN A 411 21.95 6.75 -14.75
N LEU A 412 21.33 5.67 -14.34
CA LEU A 412 21.93 4.62 -13.48
C LEU A 412 21.94 3.30 -14.25
N ASP A 413 22.65 3.24 -15.36
CA ASP A 413 22.68 2.13 -16.32
C ASP A 413 22.93 0.75 -15.64
N TRP A 414 23.73 0.73 -14.58
CA TRP A 414 24.00 -0.46 -13.80
C TRP A 414 22.81 -0.97 -12.98
N LEU A 415 21.77 -0.15 -12.77
CA LEU A 415 20.50 -0.54 -12.15
C LEU A 415 19.49 -1.12 -13.14
N THR A 416 19.72 -0.95 -14.46
CA THR A 416 18.75 -1.37 -15.48
C THR A 416 18.38 -2.85 -15.32
N GLY A 417 17.09 -3.13 -15.19
CA GLY A 417 16.53 -4.47 -14.96
C GLY A 417 16.52 -4.92 -13.49
N ARG A 418 17.01 -4.11 -12.56
CA ARG A 418 16.94 -4.42 -11.13
C ARG A 418 15.69 -3.81 -10.49
N TYR A 419 15.10 -4.53 -9.58
CA TYR A 419 14.01 -4.03 -8.75
C TYR A 419 14.57 -3.13 -7.66
N VAL A 420 14.23 -1.85 -7.71
CA VAL A 420 14.61 -0.84 -6.70
C VAL A 420 13.47 -0.65 -5.75
N PHE A 421 13.72 -0.82 -4.45
CA PHE A 421 12.68 -0.81 -3.41
C PHE A 421 13.17 -0.13 -2.13
N ALA A 422 12.24 0.11 -1.19
CA ALA A 422 12.55 0.69 0.11
C ALA A 422 11.85 -0.07 1.25
N ASP A 423 12.37 0.12 2.48
CA ASP A 423 11.71 -0.30 3.72
C ASP A 423 11.36 0.93 4.55
N LEU A 424 10.16 0.97 5.10
CA LEU A 424 9.62 2.10 5.86
C LEU A 424 10.46 2.43 7.10
N CYS A 425 10.88 1.41 7.85
CA CYS A 425 11.52 1.60 9.15
C CYS A 425 12.96 2.05 9.03
N GLY A 426 13.72 1.44 8.11
CA GLY A 426 15.10 1.79 7.85
C GLY A 426 15.26 3.04 7.02
N GLY A 427 14.29 3.31 6.18
CA GLY A 427 14.35 4.41 5.21
C GLY A 427 15.34 4.19 4.08
N ASP A 428 16.06 3.09 4.10
CA ASP A 428 17.10 2.76 3.15
C ASP A 428 16.52 2.32 1.81
N ILE A 429 17.24 2.67 0.73
CA ILE A 429 16.91 2.26 -0.64
C ILE A 429 17.80 1.11 -1.05
N TYR A 430 17.19 0.07 -1.61
CA TYR A 430 17.81 -1.17 -2.02
C TYR A 430 17.57 -1.45 -3.51
N ALA A 431 18.37 -2.33 -4.07
CA ALA A 431 18.11 -2.93 -5.38
C ALA A 431 18.35 -4.45 -5.31
N ALA A 432 17.57 -5.21 -6.06
CA ALA A 432 17.72 -6.65 -6.19
C ALA A 432 17.58 -7.09 -7.64
N THR A 433 18.31 -8.13 -8.04
CA THR A 433 18.01 -8.87 -9.26
C THR A 433 17.06 -9.99 -8.89
N VAL A 434 15.81 -9.90 -9.32
CA VAL A 434 14.79 -10.89 -9.02
C VAL A 434 14.38 -11.56 -10.32
N GLU A 435 14.49 -12.87 -10.37
CA GLU A 435 13.98 -13.71 -11.45
C GLU A 435 12.77 -14.48 -10.95
N PRO A 436 11.64 -14.50 -11.69
CA PRO A 436 10.43 -15.21 -11.26
C PRO A 436 10.72 -16.65 -10.83
N GLY A 437 10.25 -17.03 -9.64
CA GLY A 437 10.43 -18.37 -9.07
C GLY A 437 11.78 -18.61 -8.40
N THR A 438 12.65 -17.58 -8.26
CA THR A 438 13.95 -17.70 -7.61
C THR A 438 14.18 -16.57 -6.62
N GLN A 439 14.72 -16.90 -5.44
CA GLN A 439 15.17 -15.84 -4.52
C GLN A 439 16.40 -15.14 -5.11
N PRO A 440 16.54 -13.81 -4.94
CA PRO A 440 17.67 -13.07 -5.46
C PRO A 440 19.00 -13.53 -4.84
N ASP A 441 20.01 -13.70 -5.67
CA ASP A 441 21.36 -14.04 -5.20
C ASP A 441 22.00 -12.87 -4.43
N GLU A 442 21.64 -11.63 -4.76
CA GLU A 442 22.19 -10.41 -4.19
C GLU A 442 21.15 -9.32 -4.02
N VAL A 443 21.21 -8.65 -2.87
CA VAL A 443 20.51 -7.38 -2.60
C VAL A 443 21.53 -6.31 -2.28
N TRP A 444 21.46 -5.18 -2.95
CA TRP A 444 22.38 -4.06 -2.78
C TRP A 444 21.70 -2.95 -1.98
N HIS A 445 22.38 -2.46 -0.97
CA HIS A 445 22.05 -1.19 -0.34
C HIS A 445 22.63 -0.06 -1.20
N LEU A 446 21.82 0.87 -1.66
CA LEU A 446 22.26 1.91 -2.60
C LEU A 446 23.06 3.04 -1.95
N GLY A 447 23.25 3.01 -0.63
CA GLY A 447 23.98 4.03 0.10
C GLY A 447 23.23 5.33 0.32
N VAL A 448 21.93 5.34 0.03
CA VAL A 448 21.01 6.48 0.21
C VAL A 448 19.77 6.04 0.99
N SER A 449 19.22 6.99 1.75
CA SER A 449 18.00 6.78 2.54
C SER A 449 17.18 8.06 2.63
N THR A 450 15.87 7.90 2.91
CA THR A 450 14.98 8.98 3.30
C THR A 450 14.40 8.68 4.67
N PRO A 451 13.92 9.68 5.43
CA PRO A 451 13.39 9.43 6.78
C PRO A 451 12.26 8.41 6.82
N ARG A 452 11.36 8.45 5.81
CA ARG A 452 10.13 7.68 5.83
C ARG A 452 9.53 7.47 4.45
N PRO A 453 10.15 6.59 3.62
CA PRO A 453 9.66 6.32 2.27
C PRO A 453 8.29 5.65 2.33
N VAL A 454 7.38 6.04 1.44
CA VAL A 454 6.02 5.49 1.34
C VAL A 454 5.62 5.11 -0.08
N GLY A 455 6.51 5.28 -1.04
CA GLY A 455 6.26 4.90 -2.42
C GLY A 455 7.35 5.37 -3.36
N PHE A 456 7.15 5.02 -4.62
CA PHE A 456 7.98 5.44 -5.74
C PHE A 456 7.10 6.00 -6.86
N ALA A 457 7.71 6.79 -7.72
CA ALA A 457 7.15 7.18 -9.00
C ALA A 457 8.20 7.00 -10.10
N VAL A 458 7.74 6.82 -11.32
CA VAL A 458 8.59 6.63 -12.51
C VAL A 458 8.22 7.69 -13.53
N ASP A 459 9.21 8.40 -14.05
CA ASP A 459 8.97 9.35 -15.14
C ASP A 459 8.93 8.64 -16.52
N THR A 460 8.61 9.39 -17.54
CA THR A 460 8.52 8.87 -18.92
C THR A 460 9.85 8.39 -19.50
N ALA A 461 10.96 8.73 -18.86
CA ALA A 461 12.29 8.25 -19.21
C ALA A 461 12.71 7.01 -18.41
N GLY A 462 11.86 6.52 -17.50
CA GLY A 462 12.14 5.37 -16.64
C GLY A 462 13.00 5.70 -15.43
N GLU A 463 13.18 6.98 -15.10
CA GLU A 463 13.93 7.42 -13.92
C GLU A 463 13.05 7.36 -12.67
N LEU A 464 13.65 7.06 -11.52
CA LEU A 464 12.92 6.80 -10.28
C LEU A 464 12.93 8.00 -9.33
N TYR A 465 11.80 8.14 -8.65
CA TYR A 465 11.57 9.12 -7.59
C TYR A 465 11.07 8.40 -6.34
N VAL A 466 11.65 8.74 -5.19
CA VAL A 466 11.23 8.24 -3.88
C VAL A 466 10.28 9.24 -3.25
N ILE A 467 9.12 8.78 -2.82
CA ILE A 467 8.13 9.57 -2.11
C ILE A 467 8.31 9.33 -0.62
N ASP A 468 8.66 10.38 0.10
CA ASP A 468 8.86 10.37 1.54
C ASP A 468 7.81 11.23 2.23
N ILE A 469 7.09 10.67 3.20
CA ILE A 469 5.95 11.33 3.82
C ILE A 469 6.35 12.51 4.72
N GLU A 470 7.60 12.57 5.19
CA GLU A 470 8.09 13.64 6.06
C GLU A 470 8.73 14.79 5.27
N THR A 471 9.36 14.46 4.14
CA THR A 471 10.24 15.40 3.42
C THR A 471 9.85 15.66 1.97
N GLY A 472 8.84 14.96 1.42
CA GLY A 472 8.38 15.14 0.06
C GLY A 472 9.03 14.18 -0.94
N VAL A 473 9.31 14.60 -2.16
CA VAL A 473 9.76 13.73 -3.25
C VAL A 473 11.23 13.97 -3.57
N TRP A 474 11.96 12.87 -3.76
CA TRP A 474 13.38 12.85 -4.06
C TRP A 474 13.64 12.10 -5.36
N ARG A 475 14.46 12.64 -6.23
CA ARG A 475 14.92 11.96 -7.44
C ARG A 475 16.13 11.08 -7.14
N LEU A 476 16.08 9.84 -7.62
CA LEU A 476 17.25 8.96 -7.63
C LEU A 476 18.15 9.38 -8.78
N ALA A 477 19.42 9.68 -8.50
CA ALA A 477 20.39 10.20 -9.48
C ALA A 477 21.79 9.60 -9.26
N GLY A 478 22.62 9.65 -10.31
CA GLY A 478 24.02 9.21 -10.31
C GLY A 478 25.02 10.34 -10.19
#